data_7bc118bbd8b16d758bff22f62f15210f
#
_entry.id   7bc118bbd8b16d758bff22f62f15210f
#
_cell.length_a   1.000
_cell.length_b   1.000
_cell.length_c   1.000
_cell.angle_alpha   90.00
_cell.angle_beta   90.00
_cell.angle_gamma   90.00
#
_symmetry.space_group_name_H-M   'P 1'
#
loop_
_entity.id
_entity.type
_entity.pdbx_description
1 polymer ?
#
loop_
_entity_poly.entity_id
_entity_poly.type
_entity_poly.pdbx_seq_one_letter_code
_entity_poly.pdbx_strand_id
1 'polypeptide(L)'
;YAQMSRGRTERQITGAIASVANTLGRFASDVILFMSPGYSFVTLADEITTGSSIMPHKKNPDVIELIRARCSRLQSVPGEVAIMTTGLPPGYNREYQELKAVLFDTFDEIIELVGVMQDVVTGLVVNEHILQDKKYNDIFSVVEANRRVRKGVPFREAYRAVAGEVGSGKFESTVISEYTHTGSIGNIGRGLIKTRIDIITGGFSPGYAPEELFESLKNYL
;
A
#
# COMPACT_ATOMS: atom_id res chain seq x y z
N TYR A 1 -36.36 -9.15 -2.60
CA TYR A 1 -34.92 -9.42 -2.45
C TYR A 1 -34.19 -8.27 -1.73
N ALA A 2 -34.45 -7.01 -2.10
CA ALA A 2 -33.79 -5.86 -1.52
C ALA A 2 -33.92 -5.78 0.02
N GLN A 3 -35.10 -6.04 0.57
CA GLN A 3 -35.29 -6.06 2.03
C GLN A 3 -34.59 -7.24 2.71
N MET A 4 -34.51 -8.39 2.02
CA MET A 4 -33.86 -9.59 2.57
C MET A 4 -32.33 -9.50 2.56
N SER A 5 -31.75 -8.67 1.69
CA SER A 5 -30.31 -8.50 1.55
C SER A 5 -29.72 -7.31 2.30
N ARG A 6 -30.54 -6.58 3.06
CA ARG A 6 -30.07 -5.43 3.86
C ARG A 6 -29.01 -5.89 4.88
N GLY A 7 -28.01 -5.04 5.07
CA GLY A 7 -26.82 -5.36 5.86
C GLY A 7 -25.77 -6.16 5.10
N ARG A 8 -26.16 -6.98 4.10
CA ARG A 8 -25.21 -7.77 3.31
C ARG A 8 -24.40 -6.90 2.34
N THR A 9 -25.07 -6.01 1.61
CA THR A 9 -24.42 -5.11 0.67
C THR A 9 -23.47 -4.17 1.39
N GLU A 10 -23.92 -3.61 2.50
CA GLU A 10 -23.14 -2.72 3.36
C GLU A 10 -21.86 -3.43 3.87
N ARG A 11 -21.98 -4.68 4.29
CA ARG A 11 -20.82 -5.50 4.70
C ARG A 11 -19.84 -5.77 3.57
N GLN A 12 -20.34 -6.04 2.36
CA GLN A 12 -19.48 -6.28 1.20
C GLN A 12 -18.73 -5.00 0.80
N ILE A 13 -19.40 -3.86 0.80
CA ILE A 13 -18.80 -2.57 0.47
C ILE A 13 -17.73 -2.21 1.50
N THR A 14 -18.07 -2.26 2.78
CA THR A 14 -17.11 -1.92 3.85
C THR A 14 -15.94 -2.89 3.89
N GLY A 15 -16.16 -4.18 3.55
CA GLY A 15 -15.10 -5.17 3.37
C GLY A 15 -14.14 -4.83 2.22
N ALA A 16 -14.66 -4.34 1.09
CA ALA A 16 -13.85 -3.85 -0.03
C ALA A 16 -13.04 -2.62 0.37
N ILE A 17 -13.67 -1.65 1.05
CA ILE A 17 -12.98 -0.45 1.58
C ILE A 17 -11.88 -0.84 2.56
N ALA A 18 -12.15 -1.76 3.48
CA ALA A 18 -11.15 -2.26 4.43
C ALA A 18 -9.94 -2.90 3.73
N SER A 19 -10.16 -3.59 2.61
CA SER A 19 -9.07 -4.16 1.79
C SER A 19 -8.20 -3.08 1.14
N VAL A 20 -8.82 -2.02 0.62
CA VAL A 20 -8.09 -0.85 0.11
C VAL A 20 -7.30 -0.17 1.23
N ALA A 21 -7.96 0.11 2.36
CA ALA A 21 -7.33 0.71 3.53
C ALA A 21 -6.14 -0.11 4.04
N ASN A 22 -6.25 -1.44 4.06
CA ASN A 22 -5.12 -2.31 4.42
C ASN A 22 -3.92 -2.11 3.47
N THR A 23 -4.17 -2.01 2.17
CA THR A 23 -3.11 -1.79 1.18
C THR A 23 -2.43 -0.44 1.37
N LEU A 24 -3.21 0.64 1.56
CA LEU A 24 -2.69 1.98 1.83
C LEU A 24 -1.91 2.03 3.16
N GLY A 25 -2.43 1.40 4.21
CA GLY A 25 -1.78 1.35 5.52
C GLY A 25 -0.44 0.60 5.50
N ARG A 26 -0.33 -0.48 4.71
CA ARG A 26 0.93 -1.19 4.48
C ARG A 26 1.93 -0.31 3.74
N PHE A 27 1.50 0.33 2.65
CA PHE A 27 2.36 1.24 1.91
C PHE A 27 2.85 2.40 2.80
N ALA A 28 1.95 2.98 3.61
CA ALA A 28 2.33 4.01 4.59
C ALA A 28 3.41 3.51 5.56
N SER A 29 3.28 2.27 6.04
CA SER A 29 4.29 1.66 6.93
C SER A 29 5.64 1.48 6.24
N ASP A 30 5.65 1.06 4.98
CA ASP A 30 6.88 0.93 4.19
C ASP A 30 7.56 2.28 3.98
N VAL A 31 6.79 3.33 3.66
CA VAL A 31 7.35 4.68 3.47
C VAL A 31 7.96 5.21 4.77
N ILE A 32 7.29 5.06 5.92
CA ILE A 32 7.83 5.46 7.23
C ILE A 32 9.15 4.74 7.51
N LEU A 33 9.19 3.43 7.26
CA LEU A 33 10.41 2.63 7.43
C LEU A 33 11.53 3.13 6.52
N PHE A 34 11.22 3.35 5.25
CA PHE A 34 12.21 3.77 4.23
C PHE A 34 12.72 5.20 4.44
N MET A 35 11.92 6.05 5.08
CA MET A 35 12.34 7.40 5.48
C MET A 35 13.22 7.41 6.73
N SER A 36 13.22 6.34 7.52
CA SER A 36 13.99 6.31 8.76
C SER A 36 15.50 6.52 8.50
N PRO A 37 16.26 7.18 9.41
CA PRO A 37 17.68 7.46 9.20
C PRO A 37 18.54 6.23 8.96
N GLY A 38 18.10 5.05 9.43
CA GLY A 38 18.81 3.79 9.21
C GLY A 38 18.75 3.31 7.75
N TYR A 39 17.68 3.62 7.04
CA TYR A 39 17.47 3.24 5.64
C TYR A 39 17.71 4.40 4.68
N SER A 40 17.04 5.51 4.87
CA SER A 40 17.14 6.71 4.01
C SER A 40 16.91 6.42 2.52
N PHE A 41 16.01 5.47 2.20
CA PHE A 41 15.71 5.09 0.82
C PHE A 41 14.88 6.14 0.10
N VAL A 42 14.02 6.81 0.84
CA VAL A 42 13.12 7.84 0.31
C VAL A 42 13.06 9.04 1.24
N THR A 43 12.69 10.18 0.68
CA THR A 43 12.33 11.39 1.42
C THR A 43 11.01 11.92 0.91
N LEU A 44 10.36 12.77 1.67
CA LEU A 44 9.15 13.48 1.28
C LEU A 44 9.43 14.97 1.11
N ALA A 45 8.63 15.60 0.28
CA ALA A 45 8.65 17.05 0.12
C ALA A 45 8.34 17.74 1.47
N ASP A 46 8.91 18.93 1.66
CA ASP A 46 8.81 19.66 2.93
C ASP A 46 7.35 20.02 3.28
N GLU A 47 6.51 20.23 2.27
CA GLU A 47 5.10 20.58 2.39
C GLU A 47 4.24 19.48 3.03
N ILE A 48 4.70 18.23 2.97
CA ILE A 48 3.99 17.07 3.52
C ILE A 48 4.74 16.44 4.72
N THR A 49 5.70 17.16 5.28
CA THR A 49 6.43 16.79 6.49
C THR A 49 6.29 17.88 7.53
N THR A 50 6.41 17.54 8.80
CA THR A 50 6.45 18.52 9.87
C THR A 50 7.84 18.58 10.50
N GLY A 51 8.24 19.79 10.89
CA GLY A 51 9.49 20.03 11.61
C GLY A 51 9.39 19.66 13.08
N SER A 52 10.51 19.83 13.79
CA SER A 52 10.58 19.74 15.24
C SER A 52 10.91 21.12 15.81
N SER A 53 10.26 21.50 16.90
CA SER A 53 10.57 22.74 17.63
C SER A 53 11.93 22.73 18.33
N ILE A 54 12.53 21.55 18.50
CA ILE A 54 13.78 21.36 19.24
C ILE A 54 14.93 20.92 18.31
N MET A 55 14.63 20.13 17.28
CA MET A 55 15.63 19.56 16.36
C MET A 55 15.45 20.12 14.94
N PRO A 56 16.25 21.13 14.52
CA PRO A 56 16.03 21.82 13.24
C PRO A 56 16.12 20.94 11.99
N HIS A 57 16.79 19.80 12.11
CA HIS A 57 17.01 18.86 11.00
C HIS A 57 15.95 17.74 10.93
N LYS A 58 15.03 17.66 11.91
CA LYS A 58 14.05 16.58 11.98
C LYS A 58 12.87 16.88 11.08
N LYS A 59 12.57 15.96 10.18
CA LYS A 59 11.37 15.92 9.35
C LYS A 59 10.54 14.71 9.78
N ASN A 60 9.33 14.98 10.22
CA ASN A 60 8.40 13.92 10.66
C ASN A 60 7.43 13.59 9.56
N PRO A 61 7.16 12.31 9.27
CA PRO A 61 6.19 11.87 8.28
C PRO A 61 4.76 11.86 8.84
N ASP A 62 4.33 12.93 9.53
CA ASP A 62 3.07 12.96 10.29
C ASP A 62 1.85 12.62 9.43
N VAL A 63 1.82 13.13 8.18
CA VAL A 63 0.74 12.85 7.24
C VAL A 63 0.61 11.34 7.00
N ILE A 64 1.74 10.65 6.82
CA ILE A 64 1.74 9.21 6.55
C ILE A 64 1.38 8.41 7.81
N GLU A 65 1.81 8.86 8.97
CA GLU A 65 1.43 8.26 10.26
C GLU A 65 -0.08 8.35 10.48
N LEU A 66 -0.69 9.50 10.17
CA LEU A 66 -2.14 9.70 10.24
C LEU A 66 -2.88 8.83 9.21
N ILE A 67 -2.39 8.73 7.97
CA ILE A 67 -2.95 7.80 6.97
C ILE A 67 -2.95 6.38 7.53
N ARG A 68 -1.83 5.91 8.07
CA ARG A 68 -1.71 4.57 8.65
C ARG A 68 -2.71 4.33 9.76
N ALA A 69 -2.87 5.28 10.67
CA ALA A 69 -3.81 5.19 11.77
C ALA A 69 -5.27 5.14 11.29
N ARG A 70 -5.65 6.02 10.36
CA ARG A 70 -6.99 6.06 9.78
C ARG A 70 -7.29 4.80 8.96
N CYS A 71 -6.34 4.31 8.18
CA CYS A 71 -6.44 3.03 7.48
C CYS A 71 -6.66 1.85 8.44
N SER A 72 -6.00 1.86 9.60
CA SER A 72 -6.22 0.83 10.63
C SER A 72 -7.63 0.90 11.21
N ARG A 73 -8.17 2.10 11.43
CA ARG A 73 -9.55 2.29 11.87
C ARG A 73 -10.54 1.73 10.86
N LEU A 74 -10.38 2.03 9.57
CA LEU A 74 -11.28 1.57 8.51
C LEU A 74 -11.37 0.05 8.41
N GLN A 75 -10.35 -0.68 8.84
CA GLN A 75 -10.37 -2.14 8.85
C GLN A 75 -11.33 -2.73 9.90
N SER A 76 -11.76 -1.96 10.90
CA SER A 76 -12.73 -2.40 11.91
C SER A 76 -14.18 -2.28 11.42
N VAL A 77 -14.45 -1.41 10.45
CA VAL A 77 -15.81 -1.06 10.00
C VAL A 77 -16.66 -2.27 9.53
N PRO A 78 -16.13 -3.24 8.77
CA PRO A 78 -16.92 -4.42 8.39
C PRO A 78 -17.42 -5.22 9.61
N GLY A 79 -16.63 -5.24 10.68
CA GLY A 79 -17.02 -5.86 11.96
C GLY A 79 -18.12 -5.08 12.66
N GLU A 80 -18.03 -3.76 12.69
CA GLU A 80 -19.06 -2.87 13.23
C GLU A 80 -20.40 -3.07 12.51
N VAL A 81 -20.40 -3.00 11.16
CA VAL A 81 -21.60 -3.27 10.34
C VAL A 81 -22.16 -4.68 10.59
N ALA A 82 -21.27 -5.67 10.75
CA ALA A 82 -21.71 -7.04 11.06
C ALA A 82 -22.44 -7.12 12.41
N ILE A 83 -21.93 -6.46 13.43
CA ILE A 83 -22.52 -6.42 14.79
C ILE A 83 -23.85 -5.69 14.77
N MET A 84 -23.93 -4.52 14.12
CA MET A 84 -25.15 -3.73 14.00
C MET A 84 -26.30 -4.46 13.30
N THR A 85 -25.99 -5.43 12.45
CA THR A 85 -26.97 -6.20 11.69
C THR A 85 -27.25 -7.60 12.25
N THR A 86 -26.58 -7.96 13.34
CA THR A 86 -26.72 -9.29 13.96
C THR A 86 -28.08 -9.46 14.62
N GLY A 87 -28.72 -10.60 14.32
CA GLY A 87 -29.99 -10.98 14.96
C GLY A 87 -31.23 -10.22 14.47
N LEU A 88 -31.09 -9.33 13.49
CA LEU A 88 -32.24 -8.64 12.93
C LEU A 88 -33.05 -9.60 12.03
N PRO A 89 -34.38 -9.68 12.23
CA PRO A 89 -35.23 -10.48 11.38
C PRO A 89 -35.31 -9.90 9.96
N PRO A 90 -35.66 -10.72 8.96
CA PRO A 90 -35.87 -10.22 7.60
C PRO A 90 -36.99 -9.17 7.54
N GLY A 91 -36.78 -8.17 6.68
CA GLY A 91 -37.77 -7.11 6.44
C GLY A 91 -37.25 -5.73 6.86
N TYR A 92 -38.19 -4.85 7.19
CA TYR A 92 -37.89 -3.49 7.59
C TYR A 92 -37.57 -3.41 9.08
N ASN A 93 -36.36 -3.00 9.41
CA ASN A 93 -35.90 -2.75 10.77
C ASN A 93 -35.26 -1.36 10.80
N ARG A 94 -35.65 -0.53 11.79
CA ARG A 94 -35.16 0.86 11.88
C ARG A 94 -33.68 0.97 12.19
N GLU A 95 -33.09 -0.04 12.80
CA GLU A 95 -31.67 -0.16 13.11
C GLU A 95 -30.79 0.00 11.87
N TYR A 96 -31.28 -0.39 10.71
CA TYR A 96 -30.55 -0.17 9.44
C TYR A 96 -30.36 1.31 9.08
N GLN A 97 -31.06 2.24 9.73
CA GLN A 97 -30.85 3.68 9.52
C GLN A 97 -29.51 4.14 10.12
N GLU A 98 -29.08 3.52 11.22
CA GLU A 98 -27.82 3.83 11.87
C GLU A 98 -26.59 3.42 11.01
N LEU A 99 -26.76 2.47 10.10
CA LEU A 99 -25.70 2.10 9.14
C LEU A 99 -25.29 3.27 8.22
N LYS A 100 -26.19 4.24 8.00
CA LYS A 100 -25.89 5.37 7.12
C LYS A 100 -24.74 6.22 7.65
N ALA A 101 -24.70 6.49 8.94
CA ALA A 101 -23.64 7.25 9.57
C ALA A 101 -22.29 6.54 9.36
N VAL A 102 -22.23 5.23 9.64
CA VAL A 102 -21.03 4.42 9.46
C VAL A 102 -20.57 4.40 8.00
N LEU A 103 -21.51 4.20 7.07
CA LEU A 103 -21.20 4.07 5.65
C LEU A 103 -20.72 5.39 5.04
N PHE A 104 -21.44 6.48 5.25
CA PHE A 104 -21.10 7.77 4.63
C PHE A 104 -19.75 8.27 5.13
N ASP A 105 -19.52 8.24 6.44
CA ASP A 105 -18.23 8.59 7.01
C ASP A 105 -17.09 7.70 6.46
N THR A 106 -17.36 6.40 6.25
CA THR A 106 -16.40 5.46 5.71
C THR A 106 -16.05 5.77 4.25
N PHE A 107 -17.04 6.15 3.43
CA PHE A 107 -16.80 6.56 2.05
C PHE A 107 -15.99 7.85 1.97
N ASP A 108 -16.39 8.86 2.72
CA ASP A 108 -15.71 10.15 2.72
C ASP A 108 -14.25 9.99 3.17
N GLU A 109 -14.03 9.19 4.21
CA GLU A 109 -12.68 8.96 4.73
C GLU A 109 -11.79 8.20 3.74
N ILE A 110 -12.27 7.13 3.09
CA ILE A 110 -11.42 6.39 2.14
C ILE A 110 -11.10 7.22 0.90
N ILE A 111 -12.05 8.05 0.41
CA ILE A 111 -11.82 8.94 -0.72
C ILE A 111 -10.74 9.97 -0.36
N GLU A 112 -10.85 10.61 0.80
CA GLU A 112 -9.84 11.54 1.30
C GLU A 112 -8.47 10.86 1.41
N LEU A 113 -8.40 9.67 2.04
CA LEU A 113 -7.14 8.94 2.22
C LEU A 113 -6.47 8.56 0.90
N VAL A 114 -7.24 8.17 -0.12
CA VAL A 114 -6.71 7.91 -1.47
C VAL A 114 -6.14 9.17 -2.08
N GLY A 115 -6.84 10.30 -1.96
CA GLY A 115 -6.37 11.60 -2.44
C GLY A 115 -5.05 12.03 -1.79
N VAL A 116 -5.01 12.02 -0.45
CA VAL A 116 -3.78 12.38 0.29
C VAL A 116 -2.64 11.41 -0.01
N MET A 117 -2.92 10.12 -0.15
CA MET A 117 -1.88 9.15 -0.56
C MET A 117 -1.35 9.41 -1.97
N GLN A 118 -2.18 9.89 -2.89
CA GLN A 118 -1.74 10.31 -4.22
C GLN A 118 -0.72 11.47 -4.12
N ASP A 119 -0.99 12.47 -3.27
CA ASP A 119 -0.08 13.58 -3.03
C ASP A 119 1.24 13.10 -2.42
N VAL A 120 1.17 12.17 -1.45
CA VAL A 120 2.35 11.53 -0.85
C VAL A 120 3.19 10.83 -1.92
N VAL A 121 2.59 10.01 -2.78
CA VAL A 121 3.31 9.28 -3.84
C VAL A 121 3.94 10.25 -4.85
N THR A 122 3.26 11.33 -5.17
CA THR A 122 3.74 12.35 -6.10
C THR A 122 4.92 13.14 -5.51
N GLY A 123 4.88 13.41 -4.20
CA GLY A 123 5.94 14.13 -3.47
C GLY A 123 7.08 13.25 -2.95
N LEU A 124 7.05 11.93 -3.23
CA LEU A 124 8.06 11.00 -2.77
C LEU A 124 9.31 11.06 -3.64
N VAL A 125 10.45 11.32 -3.01
CA VAL A 125 11.75 11.39 -3.68
C VAL A 125 12.57 10.16 -3.30
N VAL A 126 13.00 9.40 -4.32
CA VAL A 126 13.84 8.21 -4.14
C VAL A 126 15.31 8.61 -4.10
N ASN A 127 16.04 8.08 -3.12
CA ASN A 127 17.50 8.22 -3.07
C ASN A 127 18.15 7.17 -3.99
N GLU A 128 18.37 7.52 -5.24
CA GLU A 128 18.85 6.61 -6.28
C GLU A 128 20.25 6.05 -6.00
N HIS A 129 21.06 6.75 -5.18
CA HIS A 129 22.44 6.39 -4.93
C HIS A 129 22.65 5.62 -3.62
N ILE A 130 21.60 5.41 -2.85
CA ILE A 130 21.72 4.82 -1.50
C ILE A 130 22.38 3.44 -1.50
N LEU A 131 22.17 2.65 -2.56
CA LEU A 131 22.75 1.32 -2.69
C LEU A 131 24.28 1.34 -2.97
N GLN A 132 24.87 2.50 -3.21
CA GLN A 132 26.32 2.69 -3.29
C GLN A 132 26.98 2.78 -1.91
N ASP A 133 26.19 2.98 -0.84
CA ASP A 133 26.69 2.93 0.53
C ASP A 133 27.15 1.51 0.87
N LYS A 134 28.37 1.39 1.39
CA LYS A 134 28.99 0.12 1.75
C LYS A 134 28.15 -0.75 2.69
N LYS A 135 27.31 -0.14 3.53
CA LYS A 135 26.40 -0.88 4.42
C LYS A 135 25.40 -1.79 3.69
N TYR A 136 25.14 -1.49 2.40
CA TYR A 136 24.25 -2.28 1.57
C TYR A 136 24.96 -3.26 0.64
N ASN A 137 26.29 -3.31 0.67
CA ASN A 137 27.07 -4.18 -0.22
C ASN A 137 26.65 -5.65 -0.10
N ASP A 138 26.44 -6.13 1.10
CA ASP A 138 26.16 -7.54 1.40
C ASP A 138 24.80 -8.03 0.90
N ILE A 139 23.85 -7.13 0.61
CA ILE A 139 22.55 -7.51 0.03
C ILE A 139 22.70 -8.16 -1.36
N PHE A 140 23.82 -7.90 -2.04
CA PHE A 140 24.13 -8.47 -3.36
C PHE A 140 24.84 -9.81 -3.29
N SER A 141 25.10 -10.36 -2.11
CA SER A 141 25.85 -11.62 -1.94
C SER A 141 25.19 -12.81 -2.64
N VAL A 142 23.86 -12.93 -2.60
CA VAL A 142 23.12 -13.99 -3.30
C VAL A 142 23.24 -13.85 -4.82
N VAL A 143 23.21 -12.62 -5.31
CA VAL A 143 23.38 -12.32 -6.73
C VAL A 143 24.75 -12.79 -7.22
N GLU A 144 25.79 -12.50 -6.44
CA GLU A 144 27.17 -12.91 -6.78
C GLU A 144 27.33 -14.42 -6.71
N ALA A 145 26.77 -15.09 -5.70
CA ALA A 145 26.79 -16.56 -5.65
C ALA A 145 26.12 -17.17 -6.87
N ASN A 146 24.94 -16.69 -7.27
CA ASN A 146 24.23 -17.13 -8.46
C ASN A 146 25.02 -16.84 -9.74
N ARG A 147 25.73 -15.72 -9.83
CA ARG A 147 26.59 -15.38 -10.96
C ARG A 147 27.74 -16.40 -11.12
N ARG A 148 28.34 -16.82 -10.00
CA ARG A 148 29.41 -17.88 -10.02
C ARG A 148 28.82 -19.21 -10.45
N VAL A 149 27.64 -19.57 -9.99
CA VAL A 149 26.95 -20.80 -10.40
C VAL A 149 26.69 -20.79 -11.92
N ARG A 150 26.23 -19.68 -12.48
CA ARG A 150 26.04 -19.54 -13.93
C ARG A 150 27.37 -19.72 -14.74
N LYS A 151 28.50 -19.43 -14.10
CA LYS A 151 29.83 -19.65 -14.67
C LYS A 151 30.36 -21.08 -14.46
N GLY A 152 29.55 -21.98 -13.93
CA GLY A 152 29.88 -23.41 -13.77
C GLY A 152 30.42 -23.78 -12.39
N VAL A 153 30.51 -22.86 -11.43
CA VAL A 153 30.93 -23.20 -10.07
C VAL A 153 29.78 -23.91 -9.34
N PRO A 154 30.00 -25.07 -8.69
CA PRO A 154 28.99 -25.74 -7.90
C PRO A 154 28.42 -24.80 -6.82
N PHE A 155 27.09 -24.80 -6.61
CA PHE A 155 26.41 -23.86 -5.71
C PHE A 155 27.03 -23.80 -4.31
N ARG A 156 27.36 -24.96 -3.71
CA ARG A 156 27.94 -25.03 -2.36
C ARG A 156 29.31 -24.35 -2.27
N GLU A 157 30.10 -24.44 -3.32
CA GLU A 157 31.42 -23.79 -3.42
C GLU A 157 31.26 -22.28 -3.61
N ALA A 158 30.40 -21.87 -4.53
CA ALA A 158 30.07 -20.45 -4.75
C ALA A 158 29.54 -19.79 -3.48
N TYR A 159 28.60 -20.44 -2.77
CA TYR A 159 28.06 -19.97 -1.51
C TYR A 159 29.14 -19.79 -0.43
N ARG A 160 30.03 -20.83 -0.23
CA ARG A 160 31.07 -20.75 0.78
C ARG A 160 32.10 -19.66 0.47
N ALA A 161 32.47 -19.52 -0.79
CA ALA A 161 33.41 -18.48 -1.21
C ALA A 161 32.85 -17.08 -0.94
N VAL A 162 31.61 -16.79 -1.36
CA VAL A 162 30.97 -15.50 -1.11
C VAL A 162 30.76 -15.26 0.39
N ALA A 163 30.33 -16.26 1.15
CA ALA A 163 30.19 -16.13 2.61
C ALA A 163 31.51 -15.81 3.29
N GLY A 164 32.62 -16.39 2.84
CA GLY A 164 33.98 -16.08 3.33
C GLY A 164 34.41 -14.65 2.99
N GLU A 165 34.09 -14.16 1.81
CA GLU A 165 34.37 -12.79 1.38
C GLU A 165 33.57 -11.78 2.22
N VAL A 166 32.27 -12.03 2.44
CA VAL A 166 31.39 -11.21 3.31
C VAL A 166 31.94 -11.22 4.75
N GLY A 167 32.21 -12.40 5.32
CA GLY A 167 32.69 -12.51 6.70
C GLY A 167 34.08 -11.88 6.93
N SER A 168 34.90 -11.74 5.90
CA SER A 168 36.21 -11.05 5.97
C SER A 168 36.13 -9.56 5.60
N GLY A 169 34.94 -9.01 5.28
CA GLY A 169 34.77 -7.62 4.85
C GLY A 169 35.41 -7.31 3.47
N LYS A 170 35.71 -8.35 2.68
CA LYS A 170 36.35 -8.21 1.35
C LYS A 170 35.33 -8.34 0.21
N PHE A 171 34.07 -8.56 0.53
CA PHE A 171 33.04 -8.70 -0.48
C PHE A 171 32.77 -7.34 -1.14
N GLU A 172 32.92 -7.30 -2.45
CA GLU A 172 32.54 -6.16 -3.28
C GLU A 172 31.68 -6.67 -4.44
N SER A 173 30.42 -6.25 -4.47
CA SER A 173 29.53 -6.56 -5.59
C SER A 173 29.45 -5.39 -6.55
N THR A 174 29.67 -5.69 -7.84
CA THR A 174 29.56 -4.70 -8.92
C THR A 174 28.27 -4.85 -9.73
N VAL A 175 27.41 -5.82 -9.38
CA VAL A 175 26.33 -6.23 -10.28
C VAL A 175 24.98 -6.12 -9.61
N ILE A 176 24.17 -5.20 -10.11
CA ILE A 176 22.71 -5.25 -9.97
C ILE A 176 22.23 -6.34 -10.92
N SER A 177 21.59 -7.37 -10.40
CA SER A 177 21.15 -8.50 -11.20
C SER A 177 20.04 -8.12 -12.18
N GLU A 178 20.19 -8.53 -13.41
CA GLU A 178 19.14 -8.50 -14.43
C GLU A 178 18.22 -9.71 -14.25
N TYR A 179 17.23 -9.59 -13.38
CA TYR A 179 16.15 -10.56 -13.26
C TYR A 179 15.09 -10.29 -14.32
N THR A 180 14.67 -11.32 -15.04
CA THR A 180 13.71 -11.20 -16.16
C THR A 180 12.32 -11.72 -15.81
N HIS A 181 12.17 -12.47 -14.72
CA HIS A 181 10.85 -13.00 -14.32
C HIS A 181 9.92 -11.89 -13.82
N THR A 182 8.64 -12.06 -14.10
CA THR A 182 7.61 -11.09 -13.71
C THR A 182 7.57 -10.89 -12.18
N GLY A 183 7.56 -9.64 -11.74
CA GLY A 183 7.60 -9.26 -10.32
C GLY A 183 9.01 -9.04 -9.78
N SER A 184 10.06 -9.28 -10.57
CA SER A 184 11.44 -9.02 -10.18
C SER A 184 11.83 -7.54 -10.33
N ILE A 185 12.98 -7.17 -9.73
CA ILE A 185 13.53 -5.80 -9.80
C ILE A 185 13.70 -5.33 -11.25
N GLY A 186 14.12 -6.20 -12.17
CA GLY A 186 14.27 -5.88 -13.60
C GLY A 186 12.96 -5.93 -14.39
N ASN A 187 11.91 -6.55 -13.85
CA ASN A 187 10.64 -6.76 -14.54
C ASN A 187 9.45 -6.77 -13.55
N ILE A 188 9.09 -5.61 -13.05
CA ILE A 188 7.96 -5.47 -12.10
C ILE A 188 6.57 -5.65 -12.76
N GLY A 189 6.51 -5.90 -14.06
CA GLY A 189 5.26 -6.21 -14.75
C GLY A 189 4.35 -5.01 -15.00
N ARG A 190 4.90 -3.79 -15.13
CA ARG A 190 4.12 -2.54 -15.34
C ARG A 190 3.09 -2.68 -16.46
N GLY A 191 3.45 -3.32 -17.59
CA GLY A 191 2.55 -3.54 -18.71
C GLY A 191 1.32 -4.37 -18.33
N LEU A 192 1.52 -5.45 -17.58
CA LEU A 192 0.44 -6.30 -17.10
C LEU A 192 -0.46 -5.57 -16.10
N ILE A 193 0.12 -4.77 -15.21
CA ILE A 193 -0.65 -3.95 -14.25
C ILE A 193 -1.50 -2.95 -15.02
N LYS A 194 -0.92 -2.22 -15.97
CA LYS A 194 -1.64 -1.25 -16.79
C LYS A 194 -2.78 -1.91 -17.56
N THR A 195 -2.53 -3.02 -18.25
CA THR A 195 -3.57 -3.77 -18.96
C THR A 195 -4.72 -4.19 -18.06
N ARG A 196 -4.44 -4.65 -16.83
CA ARG A 196 -5.48 -4.98 -15.86
C ARG A 196 -6.29 -3.77 -15.41
N ILE A 197 -5.64 -2.65 -15.16
CA ILE A 197 -6.32 -1.40 -14.83
C ILE A 197 -7.23 -0.99 -16.00
N ASP A 198 -6.72 -0.99 -17.23
CA ASP A 198 -7.47 -0.62 -18.44
C ASP A 198 -8.70 -1.53 -18.64
N ILE A 199 -8.57 -2.84 -18.39
CA ILE A 199 -9.69 -3.80 -18.46
C ILE A 199 -10.74 -3.48 -17.38
N ILE A 200 -10.31 -3.25 -16.15
CA ILE A 200 -11.24 -2.97 -15.04
C ILE A 200 -11.95 -1.63 -15.28
N THR A 201 -11.21 -0.58 -15.62
CA THR A 201 -11.78 0.75 -15.85
C THR A 201 -12.60 0.82 -17.13
N GLY A 202 -12.21 0.13 -18.21
CA GLY A 202 -12.96 0.07 -19.45
C GLY A 202 -14.23 -0.78 -19.35
N GLY A 203 -14.26 -1.79 -18.45
CA GLY A 203 -15.46 -2.56 -18.12
C GLY A 203 -16.37 -1.89 -17.08
N PHE A 204 -15.86 -0.87 -16.41
CA PHE A 204 -16.62 -0.08 -15.47
C PHE A 204 -17.29 1.08 -16.22
N SER A 205 -18.46 0.79 -16.78
CA SER A 205 -19.39 1.86 -17.14
C SER A 205 -20.17 2.18 -15.86
N PRO A 206 -19.91 3.29 -15.17
CA PRO A 206 -20.84 3.75 -14.17
C PRO A 206 -22.15 3.96 -14.90
N GLY A 207 -23.18 3.18 -14.59
CA GLY A 207 -24.50 3.31 -15.18
C GLY A 207 -25.10 4.69 -14.96
N TYR A 208 -24.38 5.50 -14.19
CA TYR A 208 -24.68 6.91 -13.87
C TYR A 208 -23.37 7.66 -13.70
N ALA A 209 -23.27 8.88 -14.23
CA ALA A 209 -22.25 9.81 -13.82
C ALA A 209 -22.34 10.02 -12.29
N PRO A 210 -21.23 10.29 -11.57
CA PRO A 210 -21.27 10.51 -10.12
C PRO A 210 -22.35 11.52 -9.69
N GLU A 211 -22.56 12.57 -10.47
CA GLU A 211 -23.59 13.59 -10.27
C GLU A 211 -25.02 13.03 -10.48
N GLU A 212 -25.24 12.19 -11.49
CA GLU A 212 -26.52 11.54 -11.73
C GLU A 212 -26.86 10.49 -10.67
N LEU A 213 -25.83 9.77 -10.18
CA LEU A 213 -25.98 8.85 -9.07
C LEU A 213 -26.36 9.61 -7.78
N PHE A 214 -25.74 10.75 -7.53
CA PHE A 214 -26.02 11.60 -6.35
C PHE A 214 -27.43 12.19 -6.43
N GLU A 215 -27.87 12.66 -7.59
CA GLU A 215 -29.24 13.15 -7.80
C GLU A 215 -30.27 12.01 -7.72
N SER A 216 -29.96 10.82 -8.25
CA SER A 216 -30.86 9.68 -8.09
C SER A 216 -31.00 9.22 -6.64
N LEU A 217 -29.90 9.28 -5.85
CA LEU A 217 -29.93 8.94 -4.42
C LEU A 217 -30.72 9.95 -3.60
N LYS A 218 -30.69 11.26 -3.93
CA LYS A 218 -31.52 12.28 -3.30
C LYS A 218 -33.02 12.03 -3.50
N ASN A 219 -33.41 11.48 -4.63
CA ASN A 219 -34.82 11.17 -4.94
C ASN A 219 -35.33 9.92 -4.19
N TYR A 220 -34.43 9.11 -3.59
CA TYR A 220 -34.77 7.95 -2.78
C TYR A 220 -34.65 8.20 -1.25
N LEU A 221 -34.19 9.38 -0.85
CA LEU A 221 -34.11 9.83 0.54
C LEU A 221 -35.25 10.80 0.88
#